data_344f56cd7f75723a2323322aadc41b58
#
_entry.id   344f56cd7f75723a2323322aadc41b58
#
_cell.length_a   1.000
_cell.length_b   1.000
_cell.length_c   1.000
_cell.angle_alpha   90.00
_cell.angle_beta   90.00
_cell.angle_gamma   90.00
#
_symmetry.space_group_name_H-M   'P 1'
#
loop_
_entity.id
_entity.type
_entity.pdbx_description
1 polymer ?
#
loop_
_entity_poly.entity_id
_entity_poly.type
_entity_poly.pdbx_seq_one_letter_code
_entity_poly.pdbx_strand_id
1 'polypeptide(L)'
;MRGAIATALGVLVLHATLAIAADAAKTLRIAFSGPEQSFDPQFSADAASDGVIDHIFDAMLDYDYLARPMTLVPRTLAAMPTVMDAGATYVFKLKPGIFFTPDPAFKGKPRELTAGDYAYAVRRLLDPAVKSPWLWLVEGKIIGADELRAKAIKSGKFDYDAPLAGLETIDRYTLRVRLNRPDLRFLYVFAVPNTAAVAREVVETYGQDIGAHPIGTGPYILGEYKRSTKMVLVANPAFRETTYVPAGPVPPESQPIAAALKGRKLPLIGRIQITVIDEGQSVWLAFANRELDMLDRLPGEFVEQALAGGKLRPDLAAKGIRHEVLLRPNTRWTYFNMEDPVVGGYSPEKIALRRAVGMGYDVDQFIRVMLKGRGIPAMSPLPPDIAGYDPKLKTNAQLYDPAAARALLDKFGYKDRDGDGYRETPEGQPLVLERWSLPSSQARQENEQWKKNMDAIGLKIVFKTDKQSELRKMARQGKFPMRTDGWVADYPDAENFMQLLYGPNIGQENHARFNLPAFNRLYDEAYRMPDSPERTRLFDRMTELMIAYAPWRLMEHRIDDHLTQPWVLDYKPHPVRSAIWRYIDIDLAPRPR
;
A
#
# COMPACT_ATOMS: atom_id res chain seq x y z
N MET A 1 -15.07 22.34 -84.69
CA MET A 1 -15.67 21.81 -83.46
C MET A 1 -14.58 21.29 -82.56
N ARG A 2 -14.20 22.03 -81.52
CA ARG A 2 -13.12 21.63 -80.55
C ARG A 2 -13.82 21.31 -79.23
N GLY A 3 -13.85 20.06 -78.84
CA GLY A 3 -14.35 19.61 -77.54
C GLY A 3 -13.35 19.83 -76.44
N ALA A 4 -13.70 20.57 -75.40
CA ALA A 4 -12.91 20.76 -74.21
C ALA A 4 -13.20 19.63 -73.19
N ILE A 5 -12.17 18.86 -72.81
CA ILE A 5 -12.24 17.88 -71.73
C ILE A 5 -11.91 18.63 -70.43
N ALA A 6 -12.90 18.74 -69.53
CA ALA A 6 -12.68 19.26 -68.20
C ALA A 6 -12.29 18.11 -67.27
N THR A 7 -11.06 18.15 -66.79
CA THR A 7 -10.54 17.23 -65.76
C THR A 7 -10.89 17.76 -64.37
N ALA A 8 -11.83 17.10 -63.69
CA ALA A 8 -12.18 17.42 -62.31
C ALA A 8 -11.13 16.74 -61.36
N LEU A 9 -10.28 17.56 -60.72
CA LEU A 9 -9.40 17.14 -59.62
C LEU A 9 -10.24 17.05 -58.35
N GLY A 10 -10.56 15.83 -57.92
CA GLY A 10 -11.16 15.58 -56.62
C GLY A 10 -10.09 15.72 -55.52
N VAL A 11 -10.19 16.79 -54.73
CA VAL A 11 -9.38 16.95 -53.48
C VAL A 11 -9.96 16.02 -52.44
N LEU A 12 -9.26 14.91 -52.17
CA LEU A 12 -9.56 14.02 -51.04
C LEU A 12 -9.10 14.73 -49.77
N VAL A 13 -9.99 15.38 -49.04
CA VAL A 13 -9.72 15.90 -47.71
C VAL A 13 -9.71 14.73 -46.77
N LEU A 14 -8.52 14.22 -46.45
CA LEU A 14 -8.31 13.27 -45.32
C LEU A 14 -8.68 14.01 -44.02
N HIS A 15 -9.90 13.80 -43.54
CA HIS A 15 -10.21 14.15 -42.17
C HIS A 15 -9.44 13.17 -41.25
N ALA A 16 -8.24 13.56 -40.83
CA ALA A 16 -7.62 12.97 -39.67
C ALA A 16 -8.56 13.26 -38.50
N THR A 17 -9.35 12.29 -38.09
CA THR A 17 -10.02 12.31 -36.79
C THR A 17 -8.91 12.37 -35.75
N LEU A 18 -8.56 13.58 -35.30
CA LEU A 18 -7.80 13.79 -34.09
C LEU A 18 -8.53 13.00 -32.99
N ALA A 19 -7.97 11.87 -32.61
CA ALA A 19 -8.40 11.14 -31.43
C ALA A 19 -8.35 12.15 -30.30
N ILE A 20 -9.53 12.58 -29.81
CA ILE A 20 -9.64 13.59 -28.76
C ILE A 20 -8.86 13.03 -27.57
N ALA A 21 -7.68 13.59 -27.32
CA ALA A 21 -6.96 13.44 -26.07
C ALA A 21 -7.90 13.87 -24.92
N ALA A 22 -7.60 13.47 -23.71
CA ALA A 22 -8.33 13.91 -22.52
C ALA A 22 -8.59 15.42 -22.56
N ASP A 23 -9.77 15.84 -22.13
CA ASP A 23 -10.19 17.25 -22.23
C ASP A 23 -9.24 18.15 -21.41
N ALA A 24 -8.45 18.98 -22.08
CA ALA A 24 -7.46 19.87 -21.48
C ALA A 24 -8.10 20.94 -20.55
N ALA A 25 -9.38 21.26 -20.72
CA ALA A 25 -10.12 22.15 -19.82
C ALA A 25 -10.44 21.51 -18.47
N LYS A 26 -10.49 20.18 -18.42
CA LYS A 26 -10.76 19.42 -17.21
C LYS A 26 -9.49 19.28 -16.37
N THR A 27 -9.45 19.98 -15.26
CA THR A 27 -8.32 19.93 -14.30
C THR A 27 -8.81 19.38 -12.97
N LEU A 28 -8.14 18.37 -12.43
CA LEU A 28 -8.30 17.91 -11.06
C LEU A 28 -7.29 18.64 -10.16
N ARG A 29 -7.76 19.31 -9.11
CA ARG A 29 -6.94 20.03 -8.11
C ARG A 29 -6.93 19.26 -6.81
N ILE A 30 -5.75 18.81 -6.39
CA ILE A 30 -5.56 18.02 -5.17
C ILE A 30 -4.39 18.56 -4.34
N ALA A 31 -4.33 18.15 -3.07
CA ALA A 31 -3.20 18.45 -2.20
C ALA A 31 -2.51 17.17 -1.76
N PHE A 32 -1.17 17.23 -1.64
CA PHE A 32 -0.38 16.26 -0.91
C PHE A 32 0.00 16.83 0.46
N SER A 33 -0.10 16.02 1.50
CA SER A 33 0.24 16.38 2.89
C SER A 33 1.74 16.31 3.21
N GLY A 34 2.59 16.17 2.20
CA GLY A 34 4.04 16.15 2.33
C GLY A 34 4.71 16.20 0.96
N PRO A 35 5.99 16.59 0.92
CA PRO A 35 6.74 16.70 -0.31
C PRO A 35 7.06 15.32 -0.90
N GLU A 36 7.23 15.30 -2.21
CA GLU A 36 7.75 14.17 -2.96
C GLU A 36 9.26 14.00 -2.73
N GLN A 37 9.73 12.75 -2.69
CA GLN A 37 11.16 12.44 -2.59
C GLN A 37 11.83 12.43 -3.98
N SER A 38 11.24 11.70 -4.92
CA SER A 38 11.81 11.44 -6.25
C SER A 38 10.77 10.79 -7.14
N PHE A 39 10.83 11.02 -8.44
CA PHE A 39 10.00 10.31 -9.41
C PHE A 39 10.74 9.14 -10.10
N ASP A 40 11.88 8.72 -9.57
CA ASP A 40 12.53 7.48 -9.96
C ASP A 40 11.79 6.29 -9.31
N PRO A 41 11.11 5.42 -10.07
CA PRO A 41 10.30 4.34 -9.51
C PRO A 41 11.08 3.40 -8.59
N GLN A 42 12.33 3.07 -8.92
CA GLN A 42 13.11 2.12 -8.15
C GLN A 42 13.72 2.72 -6.88
N PHE A 43 13.71 4.05 -6.73
CA PHE A 43 14.29 4.76 -5.57
C PHE A 43 13.24 5.32 -4.60
N SER A 44 12.08 5.76 -5.10
CA SER A 44 11.03 6.38 -4.28
C SER A 44 10.40 5.41 -3.28
N ALA A 45 9.99 5.93 -2.11
CA ALA A 45 9.30 5.16 -1.07
C ALA A 45 8.22 5.98 -0.32
N ASP A 46 7.80 7.11 -0.86
CA ASP A 46 6.77 7.97 -0.26
C ASP A 46 5.50 8.00 -1.12
N ALA A 47 4.34 8.18 -0.46
CA ALA A 47 3.03 8.13 -1.12
C ALA A 47 2.82 9.27 -2.15
N ALA A 48 3.45 10.44 -1.95
CA ALA A 48 3.35 11.56 -2.88
C ALA A 48 4.05 11.24 -4.21
N SER A 49 5.28 10.74 -4.12
CA SER A 49 6.03 10.26 -5.29
C SER A 49 5.32 9.10 -5.99
N ASP A 50 4.86 8.09 -5.24
CA ASP A 50 4.21 6.90 -5.79
C ASP A 50 2.91 7.23 -6.53
N GLY A 51 2.14 8.23 -6.04
CA GLY A 51 0.94 8.72 -6.73
C GLY A 51 1.25 9.30 -8.11
N VAL A 52 2.36 10.01 -8.27
CA VAL A 52 2.82 10.57 -9.55
C VAL A 52 3.40 9.46 -10.44
N ILE A 53 4.24 8.60 -9.87
CA ILE A 53 4.88 7.47 -10.58
C ILE A 53 3.83 6.57 -11.24
N ASP A 54 2.75 6.23 -10.53
CA ASP A 54 1.67 5.36 -11.05
C ASP A 54 0.93 5.94 -12.28
N HIS A 55 1.04 7.25 -12.50
CA HIS A 55 0.42 7.93 -13.63
C HIS A 55 1.38 8.22 -14.80
N ILE A 56 2.67 8.27 -14.54
CA ILE A 56 3.69 8.50 -15.57
C ILE A 56 4.28 7.19 -16.10
N PHE A 57 4.43 6.18 -15.24
CA PHE A 57 5.02 4.89 -15.60
C PHE A 57 3.96 3.78 -15.61
N ASP A 58 4.27 2.69 -16.29
CA ASP A 58 3.44 1.49 -16.31
C ASP A 58 4.20 0.30 -15.72
N ALA A 59 3.64 -0.29 -14.67
CA ALA A 59 3.96 -1.67 -14.28
C ALA A 59 3.35 -2.66 -15.29
N MET A 60 3.76 -3.93 -15.26
CA MET A 60 3.21 -4.94 -16.20
C MET A 60 1.75 -5.27 -15.90
N LEU A 61 1.39 -5.30 -14.63
CA LEU A 61 0.05 -5.57 -14.11
C LEU A 61 -0.50 -4.35 -13.36
N ASP A 62 -1.80 -4.35 -13.13
CA ASP A 62 -2.52 -3.39 -12.30
C ASP A 62 -3.67 -4.10 -11.58
N TYR A 63 -4.38 -3.41 -10.70
CA TYR A 63 -5.65 -3.87 -10.15
C TYR A 63 -6.81 -3.26 -10.92
N ASP A 64 -7.88 -4.05 -11.10
CA ASP A 64 -9.14 -3.52 -11.58
C ASP A 64 -9.66 -2.45 -10.62
N TYR A 65 -10.12 -1.34 -11.17
CA TYR A 65 -10.54 -0.17 -10.38
C TYR A 65 -11.70 -0.49 -9.43
N LEU A 66 -12.73 -1.18 -9.92
CA LEU A 66 -13.98 -1.36 -9.18
C LEU A 66 -14.25 -2.81 -8.75
N ALA A 67 -13.55 -3.79 -9.34
CA ALA A 67 -13.80 -5.19 -9.01
C ALA A 67 -13.47 -5.51 -7.54
N ARG A 68 -14.37 -6.25 -6.91
CA ARG A 68 -14.17 -6.80 -5.56
C ARG A 68 -14.61 -8.27 -5.55
N PRO A 69 -13.80 -9.21 -5.04
CA PRO A 69 -12.43 -9.02 -4.53
C PRO A 69 -11.49 -8.35 -5.53
N MET A 70 -10.41 -7.71 -5.01
CA MET A 70 -9.41 -7.07 -5.85
C MET A 70 -8.82 -8.06 -6.86
N THR A 71 -8.85 -7.70 -8.13
CA THR A 71 -8.47 -8.57 -9.24
C THR A 71 -7.34 -7.95 -10.03
N LEU A 72 -6.25 -8.71 -10.27
CA LEU A 72 -5.16 -8.29 -11.15
C LEU A 72 -5.60 -8.26 -12.60
N VAL A 73 -5.13 -7.23 -13.32
CA VAL A 73 -5.38 -7.04 -14.75
C VAL A 73 -4.08 -6.75 -15.50
N PRO A 74 -3.96 -7.15 -16.78
CA PRO A 74 -2.81 -6.79 -17.60
C PRO A 74 -2.86 -5.29 -17.94
N ARG A 75 -1.79 -4.56 -17.63
CA ARG A 75 -1.63 -3.13 -17.96
C ARG A 75 -0.88 -2.94 -19.27
N THR A 76 0.32 -3.47 -19.38
CA THR A 76 1.13 -3.46 -20.61
C THR A 76 1.22 -4.83 -21.29
N LEU A 77 0.67 -5.86 -20.67
CA LEU A 77 0.68 -7.22 -21.18
C LEU A 77 -0.50 -7.49 -22.12
N ALA A 78 -0.29 -8.38 -23.09
CA ALA A 78 -1.34 -8.85 -24.01
C ALA A 78 -2.40 -9.70 -23.31
N ALA A 79 -2.01 -10.45 -22.26
CA ALA A 79 -2.87 -11.26 -21.41
C ALA A 79 -2.21 -11.42 -20.04
N MET A 80 -2.90 -12.06 -19.08
CA MET A 80 -2.27 -12.47 -17.82
C MET A 80 -1.08 -13.38 -18.10
N PRO A 81 -0.01 -13.31 -17.28
CA PRO A 81 1.20 -14.12 -17.47
C PRO A 81 0.91 -15.62 -17.43
N THR A 82 1.66 -16.39 -18.22
CA THR A 82 1.66 -17.84 -18.09
C THR A 82 2.49 -18.24 -16.87
N VAL A 83 1.86 -18.97 -15.95
CA VAL A 83 2.50 -19.52 -14.75
C VAL A 83 2.79 -20.99 -14.97
N MET A 84 4.03 -21.40 -14.74
CA MET A 84 4.53 -22.76 -14.95
C MET A 84 5.25 -23.25 -13.68
N ASP A 85 5.56 -24.54 -13.64
CA ASP A 85 6.36 -25.17 -12.58
C ASP A 85 5.80 -24.84 -11.18
N ALA A 86 4.46 -24.97 -11.03
CA ALA A 86 3.73 -24.68 -9.80
C ALA A 86 3.97 -23.25 -9.23
N GLY A 87 4.31 -22.28 -10.09
CA GLY A 87 4.61 -20.90 -9.68
C GLY A 87 6.11 -20.61 -9.54
N ALA A 88 6.99 -21.45 -10.04
CA ALA A 88 8.42 -21.17 -10.10
C ALA A 88 8.86 -20.47 -11.40
N THR A 89 8.02 -20.47 -12.43
CA THR A 89 8.34 -19.85 -13.72
C THR A 89 7.17 -19.00 -14.21
N TYR A 90 7.47 -17.77 -14.62
CA TYR A 90 6.52 -16.79 -15.14
C TYR A 90 6.94 -16.32 -16.52
N VAL A 91 6.00 -16.30 -17.48
CA VAL A 91 6.22 -15.77 -18.83
C VAL A 91 5.26 -14.62 -19.08
N PHE A 92 5.82 -13.44 -19.26
CA PHE A 92 5.11 -12.18 -19.51
C PHE A 92 5.23 -11.80 -20.98
N LYS A 93 4.10 -11.57 -21.67
CA LYS A 93 4.04 -11.14 -23.05
C LYS A 93 3.50 -9.71 -23.15
N LEU A 94 4.33 -8.77 -23.57
CA LEU A 94 3.96 -7.37 -23.75
C LEU A 94 3.08 -7.16 -24.98
N LYS A 95 2.24 -6.13 -24.94
CA LYS A 95 1.57 -5.57 -26.13
C LYS A 95 2.60 -4.79 -26.95
N PRO A 96 2.75 -5.03 -28.25
CA PRO A 96 3.49 -4.14 -29.15
C PRO A 96 2.84 -2.76 -29.25
N GLY A 97 3.59 -1.75 -29.70
CA GLY A 97 3.07 -0.42 -29.99
C GLY A 97 2.86 0.48 -28.76
N ILE A 98 3.47 0.16 -27.62
CA ILE A 98 3.52 1.03 -26.45
C ILE A 98 4.82 1.83 -26.51
N PHE A 99 4.74 3.17 -26.43
CA PHE A 99 5.90 4.04 -26.55
C PHE A 99 6.14 4.86 -25.28
N PHE A 100 7.41 5.07 -24.99
CA PHE A 100 7.81 6.09 -24.01
C PHE A 100 7.48 7.49 -24.53
N THR A 101 7.21 8.41 -23.61
CA THR A 101 7.10 9.82 -23.94
C THR A 101 8.38 10.29 -24.63
N PRO A 102 8.29 11.09 -25.72
CA PRO A 102 9.47 11.63 -26.40
C PRO A 102 10.41 12.37 -25.45
N ASP A 103 11.70 12.09 -25.56
CA ASP A 103 12.75 12.70 -24.75
C ASP A 103 14.05 12.87 -25.57
N PRO A 104 14.89 13.90 -25.28
CA PRO A 104 16.20 14.08 -25.93
C PRO A 104 17.13 12.86 -25.84
N ALA A 105 17.02 12.04 -24.78
CA ALA A 105 17.79 10.80 -24.64
C ALA A 105 17.56 9.82 -25.79
N PHE A 106 16.40 9.88 -26.45
CA PHE A 106 16.06 9.03 -27.61
C PHE A 106 16.51 9.59 -28.96
N LYS A 107 17.19 10.75 -28.97
CA LYS A 107 17.77 11.37 -30.18
C LYS A 107 16.74 11.55 -31.31
N GLY A 108 15.51 11.97 -30.94
CA GLY A 108 14.40 12.25 -31.86
C GLY A 108 13.72 11.00 -32.44
N LYS A 109 14.04 9.77 -31.98
CA LYS A 109 13.41 8.53 -32.44
C LYS A 109 12.31 8.09 -31.49
N PRO A 110 11.16 7.59 -31.96
CA PRO A 110 10.18 6.94 -31.11
C PRO A 110 10.80 5.73 -30.39
N ARG A 111 10.64 5.67 -29.05
CA ARG A 111 11.20 4.58 -28.22
C ARG A 111 10.08 3.68 -27.71
N GLU A 112 9.98 2.50 -28.32
CA GLU A 112 8.98 1.51 -27.98
C GLU A 112 9.39 0.73 -26.72
N LEU A 113 8.41 0.45 -25.86
CA LEU A 113 8.55 -0.39 -24.67
C LEU A 113 8.86 -1.83 -25.06
N THR A 114 9.85 -2.41 -24.40
CA THR A 114 10.30 -3.78 -24.63
C THR A 114 10.40 -4.58 -23.33
N ALA A 115 10.52 -5.89 -23.43
CA ALA A 115 10.78 -6.78 -22.29
C ALA A 115 12.09 -6.43 -21.57
N GLY A 116 13.08 -5.91 -22.32
CA GLY A 116 14.37 -5.44 -21.79
C GLY A 116 14.22 -4.29 -20.79
N ASP A 117 13.22 -3.42 -20.95
CA ASP A 117 13.01 -2.29 -20.06
C ASP A 117 12.52 -2.72 -18.67
N TYR A 118 11.67 -3.75 -18.60
CA TYR A 118 11.29 -4.39 -17.35
C TYR A 118 12.43 -5.18 -16.71
N ALA A 119 13.21 -5.90 -17.53
CA ALA A 119 14.40 -6.58 -17.04
C ALA A 119 15.42 -5.58 -16.46
N TYR A 120 15.57 -4.42 -17.10
CA TYR A 120 16.42 -3.34 -16.60
C TYR A 120 15.87 -2.77 -15.28
N ALA A 121 14.55 -2.51 -15.15
CA ALA A 121 13.93 -2.04 -13.91
C ALA A 121 14.17 -3.02 -12.75
N VAL A 122 13.99 -4.34 -12.97
CA VAL A 122 14.30 -5.37 -11.95
C VAL A 122 15.76 -5.33 -11.55
N ARG A 123 16.70 -5.19 -12.50
CA ARG A 123 18.14 -5.07 -12.22
C ARG A 123 18.46 -3.82 -11.42
N ARG A 124 17.76 -2.71 -11.63
CA ARG A 124 17.92 -1.48 -10.82
C ARG A 124 17.50 -1.68 -9.37
N LEU A 125 16.49 -2.53 -9.08
CA LEU A 125 16.15 -2.90 -7.69
C LEU A 125 17.32 -3.66 -7.00
N LEU A 126 18.08 -4.43 -7.76
CA LEU A 126 19.23 -5.20 -7.27
C LEU A 126 20.51 -4.38 -7.13
N ASP A 127 20.63 -3.24 -7.82
CA ASP A 127 21.83 -2.41 -7.80
C ASP A 127 22.02 -1.74 -6.43
N PRO A 128 23.15 -2.03 -5.71
CA PRO A 128 23.43 -1.39 -4.43
C PRO A 128 23.56 0.14 -4.50
N ALA A 129 23.92 0.70 -5.66
CA ALA A 129 24.07 2.14 -5.84
C ALA A 129 22.73 2.87 -5.88
N VAL A 130 21.67 2.22 -6.36
CA VAL A 130 20.29 2.76 -6.36
C VAL A 130 19.73 2.84 -4.94
N LYS A 131 20.18 1.98 -4.02
CA LYS A 131 19.68 1.90 -2.62
C LYS A 131 18.17 1.72 -2.56
N SER A 132 17.63 0.91 -3.46
CA SER A 132 16.19 0.72 -3.59
C SER A 132 15.55 0.21 -2.29
N PRO A 133 14.51 0.89 -1.77
CA PRO A 133 13.73 0.38 -0.64
C PRO A 133 12.87 -0.83 -1.03
N TRP A 134 12.75 -1.11 -2.31
CA TRP A 134 11.94 -2.19 -2.91
C TRP A 134 12.72 -3.46 -3.22
N LEU A 135 13.98 -3.54 -2.79
CA LEU A 135 14.85 -4.72 -3.00
C LEU A 135 14.18 -6.02 -2.53
N TRP A 136 13.42 -5.98 -1.44
CA TRP A 136 12.71 -7.12 -0.85
C TRP A 136 11.69 -7.78 -1.82
N LEU A 137 11.23 -7.06 -2.85
CA LEU A 137 10.36 -7.63 -3.87
C LEU A 137 11.03 -8.74 -4.68
N VAL A 138 12.35 -8.71 -4.81
CA VAL A 138 13.14 -9.57 -5.72
C VAL A 138 14.28 -10.31 -5.03
N GLU A 139 14.79 -9.82 -3.89
CA GLU A 139 15.87 -10.43 -3.10
C GLU A 139 15.44 -11.81 -2.58
N GLY A 140 16.32 -12.79 -2.68
CA GLY A 140 16.05 -14.17 -2.27
C GLY A 140 15.06 -14.92 -3.17
N LYS A 141 14.46 -14.27 -4.18
CA LYS A 141 13.37 -14.84 -4.98
C LYS A 141 13.81 -15.25 -6.39
N ILE A 142 14.52 -14.39 -7.11
CA ILE A 142 14.91 -14.62 -8.52
C ILE A 142 16.23 -15.37 -8.59
N ILE A 143 16.31 -16.46 -9.38
CA ILE A 143 17.52 -17.27 -9.54
C ILE A 143 18.69 -16.42 -10.01
N GLY A 144 19.80 -16.42 -9.25
CA GLY A 144 21.04 -15.70 -9.56
C GLY A 144 21.03 -14.21 -9.19
N ALA A 145 19.93 -13.68 -8.64
CA ALA A 145 19.84 -12.26 -8.30
C ALA A 145 20.75 -11.86 -7.14
N ASP A 146 20.79 -12.67 -6.09
CA ASP A 146 21.57 -12.39 -4.90
C ASP A 146 23.07 -12.49 -5.17
N GLU A 147 23.49 -13.43 -6.01
CA GLU A 147 24.89 -13.58 -6.48
C GLU A 147 25.33 -12.37 -7.30
N LEU A 148 24.46 -11.89 -8.23
CA LEU A 148 24.75 -10.71 -9.02
C LEU A 148 24.90 -9.47 -8.11
N ARG A 149 24.01 -9.29 -7.16
CA ARG A 149 24.08 -8.22 -6.16
C ARG A 149 25.32 -8.31 -5.28
N ALA A 150 25.66 -9.50 -4.77
CA ALA A 150 26.84 -9.71 -3.94
C ALA A 150 28.14 -9.40 -4.71
N LYS A 151 28.20 -9.77 -6.00
CA LYS A 151 29.32 -9.40 -6.88
C LYS A 151 29.44 -7.87 -7.03
N ALA A 152 28.31 -7.17 -7.20
CA ALA A 152 28.30 -5.71 -7.31
C ALA A 152 28.76 -5.02 -6.00
N ILE A 153 28.34 -5.51 -4.83
CA ILE A 153 28.80 -5.01 -3.53
C ILE A 153 30.32 -5.17 -3.41
N LYS A 154 30.86 -6.33 -3.82
CA LYS A 154 32.31 -6.61 -3.74
C LYS A 154 33.14 -5.78 -4.71
N SER A 155 32.63 -5.55 -5.95
CA SER A 155 33.35 -4.80 -7.00
C SER A 155 33.12 -3.29 -6.94
N GLY A 156 32.11 -2.81 -6.20
CA GLY A 156 31.66 -1.42 -6.20
C GLY A 156 30.91 -1.00 -7.46
N LYS A 157 30.59 -1.92 -8.36
CA LYS A 157 29.90 -1.63 -9.62
C LYS A 157 28.90 -2.73 -9.99
N PHE A 158 27.67 -2.34 -10.33
CA PHE A 158 26.66 -3.26 -10.85
C PHE A 158 26.80 -3.43 -12.35
N ASP A 159 26.84 -4.67 -12.83
CA ASP A 159 26.90 -5.02 -14.25
C ASP A 159 25.49 -5.29 -14.77
N TYR A 160 24.89 -4.30 -15.44
CA TYR A 160 23.54 -4.39 -16.00
C TYR A 160 23.44 -5.37 -17.20
N ASP A 161 24.55 -5.72 -17.80
CA ASP A 161 24.61 -6.60 -18.98
C ASP A 161 24.99 -8.04 -18.60
N ALA A 162 25.35 -8.28 -17.33
CA ALA A 162 25.66 -9.63 -16.84
C ALA A 162 24.48 -10.59 -17.02
N PRO A 163 24.73 -11.84 -17.39
CA PRO A 163 23.69 -12.87 -17.42
C PRO A 163 23.02 -13.03 -16.05
N LEU A 164 21.69 -13.07 -16.04
CA LEU A 164 20.89 -13.35 -14.84
C LEU A 164 19.96 -14.52 -15.16
N ALA A 165 20.30 -15.70 -14.64
CA ALA A 165 19.64 -16.95 -15.00
C ALA A 165 18.13 -16.97 -14.72
N GLY A 166 17.67 -16.22 -13.70
CA GLY A 166 16.27 -16.09 -13.34
C GLY A 166 15.51 -14.97 -14.06
N LEU A 167 16.16 -14.16 -14.92
CA LEU A 167 15.53 -13.02 -15.59
C LEU A 167 16.02 -12.96 -17.05
N GLU A 168 15.19 -13.45 -17.97
CA GLU A 168 15.57 -13.65 -19.36
C GLU A 168 14.60 -12.94 -20.31
N THR A 169 15.14 -12.10 -21.19
CA THR A 169 14.42 -11.53 -22.32
C THR A 169 14.49 -12.53 -23.47
N ILE A 170 13.40 -13.30 -23.70
CA ILE A 170 13.33 -14.35 -24.73
C ILE A 170 13.31 -13.70 -26.11
N ASP A 171 12.53 -12.67 -26.29
CA ASP A 171 12.42 -11.84 -27.47
C ASP A 171 12.06 -10.40 -27.08
N ARG A 172 11.86 -9.53 -28.08
CA ARG A 172 11.57 -8.11 -27.87
C ARG A 172 10.41 -7.85 -26.89
N TYR A 173 9.41 -8.74 -26.83
CA TYR A 173 8.19 -8.56 -26.07
C TYR A 173 7.94 -9.64 -25.02
N THR A 174 8.86 -10.59 -24.86
CA THR A 174 8.67 -11.71 -23.94
C THR A 174 9.73 -11.73 -22.86
N LEU A 175 9.31 -11.56 -21.61
CA LEU A 175 10.14 -11.69 -20.41
C LEU A 175 9.81 -13.01 -19.71
N ARG A 176 10.83 -13.77 -19.34
CA ARG A 176 10.72 -14.95 -18.48
C ARG A 176 11.39 -14.68 -17.15
N VAL A 177 10.68 -14.98 -16.05
CA VAL A 177 11.21 -14.91 -14.70
C VAL A 177 11.16 -16.29 -14.07
N ARG A 178 12.29 -16.73 -13.49
CA ARG A 178 12.40 -18.00 -12.77
C ARG A 178 12.80 -17.74 -11.32
N LEU A 179 12.09 -18.40 -10.40
CA LEU A 179 12.26 -18.21 -8.97
C LEU A 179 13.05 -19.36 -8.33
N ASN A 180 13.73 -19.06 -7.23
CA ASN A 180 14.43 -20.03 -6.39
C ASN A 180 13.47 -21.06 -5.77
N ARG A 181 12.22 -20.68 -5.54
CA ARG A 181 11.13 -21.54 -5.05
C ARG A 181 9.79 -21.09 -5.65
N PRO A 182 8.81 -22.00 -5.80
CA PRO A 182 7.47 -21.61 -6.24
C PRO A 182 6.84 -20.55 -5.35
N ASP A 183 6.27 -19.50 -5.97
CA ASP A 183 5.54 -18.43 -5.28
C ASP A 183 4.42 -17.90 -6.18
N LEU A 184 3.19 -18.36 -5.96
CA LEU A 184 2.02 -17.95 -6.75
C LEU A 184 1.64 -16.47 -6.57
N ARG A 185 2.15 -15.80 -5.54
CA ARG A 185 1.93 -14.36 -5.26
C ARG A 185 2.93 -13.47 -5.95
N PHE A 186 3.96 -14.05 -6.59
CA PHE A 186 4.99 -13.25 -7.26
C PHE A 186 4.42 -12.34 -8.36
N LEU A 187 3.22 -12.62 -8.89
CA LEU A 187 2.52 -11.73 -9.82
C LEU A 187 2.26 -10.34 -9.23
N TYR A 188 1.98 -10.26 -7.94
CA TYR A 188 1.71 -8.98 -7.27
C TYR A 188 2.91 -8.03 -7.31
N VAL A 189 4.14 -8.55 -7.37
CA VAL A 189 5.36 -7.77 -7.53
C VAL A 189 5.26 -6.85 -8.76
N PHE A 190 4.73 -7.36 -9.86
CA PHE A 190 4.62 -6.61 -11.11
C PHE A 190 3.35 -5.75 -11.24
N ALA A 191 2.58 -5.64 -10.18
CA ALA A 191 1.52 -4.65 -10.01
C ALA A 191 1.98 -3.46 -9.15
N VAL A 192 3.15 -3.53 -8.50
CA VAL A 192 3.72 -2.43 -7.72
C VAL A 192 4.29 -1.37 -8.67
N PRO A 193 3.92 -0.08 -8.55
CA PRO A 193 4.40 0.99 -9.44
C PRO A 193 5.92 1.10 -9.52
N ASN A 194 6.61 0.74 -8.44
CA ASN A 194 8.07 0.79 -8.33
C ASN A 194 8.80 -0.31 -9.12
N THR A 195 8.06 -1.24 -9.73
CA THR A 195 8.58 -2.20 -10.71
C THR A 195 8.30 -1.80 -12.17
N ALA A 196 7.75 -0.61 -12.37
CA ALA A 196 7.46 -0.08 -13.69
C ALA A 196 8.73 0.02 -14.58
N ALA A 197 8.51 -0.12 -15.87
CA ALA A 197 9.58 -0.01 -16.86
C ALA A 197 10.18 1.40 -16.89
N VAL A 198 11.50 1.46 -16.99
CA VAL A 198 12.27 2.68 -17.24
C VAL A 198 13.21 2.45 -18.44
N ALA A 199 13.34 3.46 -19.29
CA ALA A 199 14.27 3.40 -20.42
C ALA A 199 15.70 3.63 -19.92
N ARG A 200 16.60 2.68 -20.24
CA ARG A 200 18.00 2.74 -19.84
C ARG A 200 18.69 4.02 -20.33
N GLU A 201 18.37 4.45 -21.55
CA GLU A 201 18.92 5.66 -22.16
C GLU A 201 18.58 6.92 -21.35
N VAL A 202 17.39 6.99 -20.77
CA VAL A 202 16.95 8.10 -19.92
C VAL A 202 17.73 8.10 -18.59
N VAL A 203 17.82 6.92 -17.94
CA VAL A 203 18.58 6.76 -16.70
C VAL A 203 20.07 7.12 -16.90
N GLU A 204 20.69 6.66 -17.98
CA GLU A 204 22.09 6.96 -18.28
C GLU A 204 22.32 8.43 -18.64
N THR A 205 21.34 9.09 -19.28
CA THR A 205 21.44 10.50 -19.66
C THR A 205 21.33 11.44 -18.45
N TYR A 206 20.38 11.18 -17.57
CA TYR A 206 20.09 12.09 -16.43
C TYR A 206 20.81 11.67 -15.14
N GLY A 207 21.26 10.43 -15.02
CA GLY A 207 22.04 9.97 -13.86
C GLY A 207 21.32 10.22 -12.54
N GLN A 208 21.90 11.03 -11.66
CA GLN A 208 21.32 11.36 -10.35
C GLN A 208 20.07 12.24 -10.44
N ASP A 209 19.88 12.96 -11.55
CA ASP A 209 18.74 13.86 -11.78
C ASP A 209 17.52 13.12 -12.35
N ILE A 210 17.60 11.80 -12.55
CA ILE A 210 16.49 10.98 -13.09
C ILE A 210 15.20 11.18 -12.29
N GLY A 211 15.29 11.40 -10.98
CA GLY A 211 14.15 11.66 -10.11
C GLY A 211 13.37 12.93 -10.41
N ALA A 212 13.91 13.85 -11.23
CA ALA A 212 13.22 15.04 -11.71
C ALA A 212 12.84 14.96 -13.21
N HIS A 213 13.21 13.87 -13.89
CA HIS A 213 12.97 13.62 -15.32
C HIS A 213 12.20 12.31 -15.55
N PRO A 214 10.94 12.21 -15.06
CA PRO A 214 10.16 10.99 -15.17
C PRO A 214 9.63 10.82 -16.60
N ILE A 215 10.26 9.93 -17.37
CA ILE A 215 9.89 9.57 -18.74
C ILE A 215 9.34 8.15 -18.75
N GLY A 216 8.04 8.03 -18.91
CA GLY A 216 7.34 6.75 -18.87
C GLY A 216 6.42 6.52 -20.05
N THR A 217 5.59 5.49 -19.95
CA THR A 217 4.62 5.07 -20.96
C THR A 217 3.17 5.30 -20.53
N GLY A 218 2.98 5.95 -19.38
CA GLY A 218 1.69 6.13 -18.71
C GLY A 218 0.79 7.21 -19.32
N PRO A 219 -0.42 7.36 -18.77
CA PRO A 219 -1.45 8.27 -19.28
C PRO A 219 -1.14 9.76 -19.07
N TYR A 220 -0.17 10.10 -18.24
CA TYR A 220 0.22 11.48 -17.97
C TYR A 220 1.73 11.68 -18.09
N ILE A 221 2.13 12.93 -18.29
CA ILE A 221 3.51 13.40 -18.28
C ILE A 221 3.65 14.55 -17.29
N LEU A 222 4.84 14.77 -16.76
CA LEU A 222 5.15 15.91 -15.88
C LEU A 222 5.26 17.19 -16.72
N GLY A 223 4.30 18.11 -16.56
CA GLY A 223 4.23 19.36 -17.32
C GLY A 223 4.89 20.54 -16.60
N GLU A 224 4.61 20.70 -15.29
CA GLU A 224 5.22 21.72 -14.44
C GLU A 224 5.70 21.07 -13.14
N TYR A 225 6.90 21.42 -12.71
CA TYR A 225 7.47 20.91 -11.48
C TYR A 225 8.18 22.01 -10.70
N LYS A 226 7.67 22.30 -9.50
CA LYS A 226 8.32 23.11 -8.47
C LYS A 226 8.45 22.25 -7.24
N ARG A 227 9.65 21.72 -7.02
CA ARG A 227 9.96 20.77 -5.96
C ARG A 227 9.33 21.18 -4.62
N SER A 228 8.70 20.22 -3.95
CA SER A 228 8.05 20.39 -2.64
C SER A 228 6.99 21.50 -2.58
N THR A 229 6.48 21.95 -3.72
CA THR A 229 5.49 23.04 -3.77
C THR A 229 4.32 22.74 -4.69
N LYS A 230 4.61 22.41 -5.97
CA LYS A 230 3.57 22.23 -6.99
C LYS A 230 4.04 21.28 -8.08
N MET A 231 3.14 20.40 -8.49
CA MET A 231 3.29 19.53 -9.65
C MET A 231 2.07 19.67 -10.55
N VAL A 232 2.28 19.62 -11.86
CA VAL A 232 1.19 19.54 -12.82
C VAL A 232 1.47 18.41 -13.77
N LEU A 233 0.58 17.42 -13.77
CA LEU A 233 0.56 16.39 -14.78
C LEU A 233 -0.38 16.80 -15.89
N VAL A 234 0.03 16.56 -17.12
CA VAL A 234 -0.80 16.76 -18.32
C VAL A 234 -0.99 15.44 -19.04
N ALA A 235 -2.15 15.25 -19.65
CA ALA A 235 -2.44 14.01 -20.38
C ALA A 235 -1.38 13.76 -21.46
N ASN A 236 -0.87 12.55 -21.54
CA ASN A 236 0.12 12.14 -22.52
C ASN A 236 -0.53 12.00 -23.91
N PRO A 237 -0.21 12.86 -24.89
CA PRO A 237 -0.81 12.79 -26.21
C PRO A 237 -0.46 11.51 -26.98
N ALA A 238 0.64 10.85 -26.61
CA ALA A 238 1.10 9.60 -27.22
C ALA A 238 0.60 8.37 -26.43
N PHE A 239 -0.23 8.55 -25.40
CA PHE A 239 -0.75 7.43 -24.63
C PHE A 239 -1.64 6.53 -25.49
N ARG A 240 -1.41 5.22 -25.38
CA ARG A 240 -2.19 4.21 -26.10
C ARG A 240 -3.69 4.31 -25.78
N GLU A 241 -4.52 3.94 -26.73
CA GLU A 241 -5.95 3.85 -26.49
C GLU A 241 -6.26 2.79 -25.42
N THR A 242 -6.94 3.21 -24.38
CA THR A 242 -7.31 2.36 -23.25
C THR A 242 -8.73 2.72 -22.81
N THR A 243 -9.58 1.71 -22.64
CA THR A 243 -10.94 1.85 -22.11
C THR A 243 -11.08 1.02 -20.85
N TYR A 244 -11.99 1.42 -19.95
CA TYR A 244 -12.29 0.64 -18.76
C TYR A 244 -13.28 -0.49 -19.09
N VAL A 245 -12.90 -1.71 -18.71
CA VAL A 245 -13.75 -2.91 -18.74
C VAL A 245 -13.53 -3.66 -17.43
N PRO A 246 -14.56 -3.86 -16.59
CA PRO A 246 -14.41 -4.61 -15.37
C PRO A 246 -13.90 -6.03 -15.62
N ALA A 247 -12.91 -6.45 -14.86
CA ALA A 247 -12.32 -7.79 -14.95
C ALA A 247 -12.87 -8.77 -13.90
N GLY A 248 -13.75 -8.29 -13.01
CA GLY A 248 -14.36 -9.08 -11.95
C GLY A 248 -15.71 -8.52 -11.51
N PRO A 249 -16.31 -9.09 -10.45
CA PRO A 249 -17.56 -8.60 -9.89
C PRO A 249 -17.42 -7.15 -9.41
N VAL A 250 -18.33 -6.29 -9.82
CA VAL A 250 -18.43 -4.90 -9.36
C VAL A 250 -19.53 -4.81 -8.30
N PRO A 251 -19.24 -4.30 -7.09
CA PRO A 251 -20.24 -4.13 -6.04
C PRO A 251 -21.41 -3.23 -6.47
N PRO A 252 -22.63 -3.45 -5.94
CA PRO A 252 -23.83 -2.71 -6.33
C PRO A 252 -23.66 -1.18 -6.26
N GLU A 253 -23.01 -0.67 -5.22
CA GLU A 253 -22.74 0.75 -5.00
C GLU A 253 -21.77 1.36 -6.03
N SER A 254 -20.98 0.54 -6.72
CA SER A 254 -20.00 0.96 -7.74
C SER A 254 -20.51 0.74 -9.19
N GLN A 255 -21.65 0.08 -9.37
CA GLN A 255 -22.26 -0.17 -10.69
C GLN A 255 -22.52 1.12 -11.50
N PRO A 256 -23.00 2.23 -10.90
CA PRO A 256 -23.18 3.49 -11.64
C PRO A 256 -21.86 4.00 -12.23
N ILE A 257 -20.76 3.91 -11.49
CA ILE A 257 -19.41 4.32 -11.94
C ILE A 257 -18.95 3.41 -13.09
N ALA A 258 -19.12 2.09 -12.95
CA ALA A 258 -18.77 1.14 -14.02
C ALA A 258 -19.54 1.43 -15.31
N ALA A 259 -20.83 1.74 -15.20
CA ALA A 259 -21.67 2.10 -16.35
C ALA A 259 -21.23 3.42 -17.00
N ALA A 260 -20.88 4.43 -16.20
CA ALA A 260 -20.39 5.73 -16.67
C ALA A 260 -19.04 5.62 -17.40
N LEU A 261 -18.15 4.73 -16.94
CA LEU A 261 -16.81 4.52 -17.52
C LEU A 261 -16.81 3.62 -18.76
N LYS A 262 -17.88 2.83 -18.97
CA LYS A 262 -17.92 1.82 -20.03
C LYS A 262 -17.72 2.43 -21.42
N GLY A 263 -16.67 1.96 -22.11
CA GLY A 263 -16.33 2.38 -23.48
C GLY A 263 -15.71 3.77 -23.60
N ARG A 264 -15.54 4.48 -22.49
CA ARG A 264 -14.86 5.80 -22.50
C ARG A 264 -13.35 5.61 -22.57
N LYS A 265 -12.71 6.41 -23.41
CA LYS A 265 -11.24 6.44 -23.53
C LYS A 265 -10.63 7.11 -22.30
N LEU A 266 -9.63 6.47 -21.71
CA LEU A 266 -8.86 6.99 -20.58
C LEU A 266 -7.54 7.64 -21.03
N PRO A 267 -7.01 8.63 -20.28
CA PRO A 267 -7.62 9.29 -19.12
C PRO A 267 -8.75 10.24 -19.52
N LEU A 268 -9.67 10.56 -18.58
CA LEU A 268 -10.82 11.42 -18.85
C LEU A 268 -10.50 12.91 -18.71
N ILE A 269 -9.61 13.26 -17.77
CA ILE A 269 -9.18 14.63 -17.47
C ILE A 269 -7.83 14.93 -18.10
N GLY A 270 -7.66 16.14 -18.61
CA GLY A 270 -6.44 16.54 -19.32
C GLY A 270 -5.34 17.05 -18.40
N ARG A 271 -5.66 17.42 -17.15
CA ARG A 271 -4.72 18.06 -16.26
C ARG A 271 -4.95 17.66 -14.79
N ILE A 272 -3.89 17.39 -14.06
CA ILE A 272 -3.90 17.18 -12.61
C ILE A 272 -2.96 18.20 -11.99
N GLN A 273 -3.49 19.06 -11.15
CA GLN A 273 -2.71 20.04 -10.40
C GLN A 273 -2.59 19.56 -8.95
N ILE A 274 -1.37 19.36 -8.50
CA ILE A 274 -1.03 18.90 -7.17
C ILE A 274 -0.31 20.03 -6.44
N THR A 275 -0.80 20.43 -5.28
CA THR A 275 -0.17 21.42 -4.42
C THR A 275 0.28 20.73 -3.13
N VAL A 276 1.49 21.00 -2.66
CA VAL A 276 1.97 20.49 -1.37
C VAL A 276 1.46 21.40 -0.27
N ILE A 277 0.67 20.86 0.66
CA ILE A 277 0.10 21.57 1.80
C ILE A 277 0.25 20.66 3.03
N ASP A 278 1.21 20.95 3.90
CA ASP A 278 1.58 20.10 5.03
C ASP A 278 0.57 20.19 6.20
N GLU A 279 -0.09 21.33 6.36
CA GLU A 279 -0.96 21.60 7.49
C GLU A 279 -2.41 21.20 7.20
N GLY A 280 -2.99 20.32 8.03
CA GLY A 280 -4.37 19.83 7.88
C GLY A 280 -5.41 20.93 7.84
N GLN A 281 -5.24 22.01 8.64
CA GLN A 281 -6.13 23.17 8.61
C GLN A 281 -6.11 23.87 7.26
N SER A 282 -4.95 24.06 6.66
CA SER A 282 -4.81 24.70 5.35
C SER A 282 -5.44 23.84 4.23
N VAL A 283 -5.26 22.51 4.31
CA VAL A 283 -5.92 21.56 3.39
C VAL A 283 -7.44 21.64 3.51
N TRP A 284 -7.97 21.63 4.73
CA TRP A 284 -9.40 21.74 4.99
C TRP A 284 -9.99 23.05 4.46
N LEU A 285 -9.34 24.18 4.75
CA LEU A 285 -9.78 25.50 4.28
C LEU A 285 -9.74 25.61 2.75
N ALA A 286 -8.69 25.13 2.11
CA ALA A 286 -8.59 25.11 0.65
C ALA A 286 -9.73 24.28 0.01
N PHE A 287 -10.09 23.14 0.59
CA PHE A 287 -11.24 22.36 0.16
C PHE A 287 -12.57 23.09 0.40
N ALA A 288 -12.77 23.65 1.60
CA ALA A 288 -13.99 24.40 1.94
C ALA A 288 -14.20 25.62 1.03
N ASN A 289 -13.12 26.28 0.63
CA ASN A 289 -13.08 27.40 -0.32
C ASN A 289 -13.17 26.96 -1.79
N ARG A 290 -13.29 25.66 -2.08
CA ARG A 290 -13.36 25.11 -3.44
C ARG A 290 -12.08 25.31 -4.27
N GLU A 291 -10.95 25.50 -3.62
CA GLU A 291 -9.62 25.56 -4.24
C GLU A 291 -9.08 24.16 -4.56
N LEU A 292 -9.50 23.15 -3.76
CA LEU A 292 -9.28 21.73 -4.01
C LEU A 292 -10.58 21.04 -4.43
N ASP A 293 -10.47 20.11 -5.35
CA ASP A 293 -11.60 19.34 -5.88
C ASP A 293 -11.91 18.10 -5.03
N MET A 294 -10.89 17.57 -4.31
CA MET A 294 -11.06 16.44 -3.41
C MET A 294 -10.06 16.45 -2.25
N LEU A 295 -10.44 15.78 -1.17
CA LEU A 295 -9.58 15.35 -0.10
C LEU A 295 -9.43 13.83 -0.20
N ASP A 296 -8.24 13.38 -0.51
CA ASP A 296 -7.91 11.95 -0.56
C ASP A 296 -7.87 11.32 0.85
N ARG A 297 -7.75 12.17 1.87
CA ARG A 297 -7.96 11.83 3.27
C ARG A 297 -8.39 13.05 4.05
N LEU A 298 -9.51 12.93 4.76
CA LEU A 298 -9.96 13.97 5.69
C LEU A 298 -8.99 14.05 6.87
N PRO A 299 -8.37 15.22 7.17
CA PRO A 299 -7.53 15.37 8.34
C PRO A 299 -8.31 15.08 9.64
N GLY A 300 -7.70 14.33 10.57
CA GLY A 300 -8.37 13.80 11.76
C GLY A 300 -8.99 14.84 12.65
N GLU A 301 -8.39 16.03 12.76
CA GLU A 301 -8.88 17.18 13.52
C GLU A 301 -10.16 17.80 12.95
N PHE A 302 -10.47 17.54 11.67
CA PHE A 302 -11.66 18.06 10.98
C PHE A 302 -12.78 17.03 10.83
N VAL A 303 -12.60 15.82 11.35
CA VAL A 303 -13.62 14.76 11.26
C VAL A 303 -14.96 15.22 11.84
N GLU A 304 -14.98 15.84 13.02
CA GLU A 304 -16.21 16.32 13.67
C GLU A 304 -16.84 17.53 12.97
N GLN A 305 -16.04 18.30 12.21
CA GLN A 305 -16.55 19.41 11.39
C GLN A 305 -17.14 18.92 10.05
N ALA A 306 -16.65 17.80 9.52
CA ALA A 306 -17.14 17.23 8.28
C ALA A 306 -18.23 16.18 8.49
N LEU A 307 -18.15 15.40 9.58
CA LEU A 307 -19.00 14.24 9.81
C LEU A 307 -19.77 14.35 11.14
N ALA A 308 -20.99 13.82 11.13
CA ALA A 308 -21.81 13.61 12.33
C ALA A 308 -22.23 12.13 12.37
N GLY A 309 -21.82 11.40 13.41
CA GLY A 309 -22.08 9.97 13.54
C GLY A 309 -21.53 9.14 12.34
N GLY A 310 -20.38 9.53 11.80
CA GLY A 310 -19.72 8.87 10.66
C GLY A 310 -20.34 9.14 9.28
N LYS A 311 -21.34 10.04 9.20
CA LYS A 311 -21.99 10.48 7.95
C LYS A 311 -21.68 11.95 7.68
N LEU A 312 -21.64 12.33 6.41
CA LEU A 312 -21.43 13.72 6.03
C LEU A 312 -22.49 14.62 6.66
N ARG A 313 -22.06 15.75 7.22
CA ARG A 313 -22.96 16.74 7.83
C ARG A 313 -23.95 17.29 6.79
N PRO A 314 -25.22 17.55 7.20
CA PRO A 314 -26.27 18.03 6.29
C PRO A 314 -25.91 19.32 5.54
N ASP A 315 -25.18 20.23 6.17
CA ASP A 315 -24.76 21.51 5.58
C ASP A 315 -23.72 21.33 4.46
N LEU A 316 -22.87 20.30 4.55
CA LEU A 316 -21.92 19.92 3.49
C LEU A 316 -22.61 19.13 2.38
N ALA A 317 -23.50 18.21 2.75
CA ALA A 317 -24.32 17.46 1.80
C ALA A 317 -25.21 18.38 0.94
N ALA A 318 -25.79 19.42 1.53
CA ALA A 318 -26.57 20.44 0.83
C ALA A 318 -25.75 21.25 -0.19
N LYS A 319 -24.43 21.34 -0.02
CA LYS A 319 -23.50 21.92 -1.02
C LYS A 319 -23.13 20.95 -2.13
N GLY A 320 -23.67 19.73 -2.13
CA GLY A 320 -23.38 18.66 -3.09
C GLY A 320 -22.07 17.95 -2.86
N ILE A 321 -21.37 18.19 -1.74
CA ILE A 321 -20.14 17.46 -1.38
C ILE A 321 -20.52 15.99 -1.19
N ARG A 322 -19.65 15.10 -1.70
CA ARG A 322 -19.81 13.65 -1.57
C ARG A 322 -18.77 13.10 -0.62
N HIS A 323 -19.13 12.03 0.07
CA HIS A 323 -18.32 11.35 1.06
C HIS A 323 -18.20 9.87 0.69
N GLU A 324 -16.97 9.42 0.52
CA GLU A 324 -16.62 8.02 0.33
C GLU A 324 -15.83 7.52 1.54
N VAL A 325 -16.11 6.30 1.93
CA VAL A 325 -15.47 5.64 3.06
C VAL A 325 -14.63 4.48 2.54
N LEU A 326 -13.36 4.45 2.95
CA LEU A 326 -12.48 3.33 2.69
C LEU A 326 -12.14 2.66 4.03
N LEU A 327 -12.58 1.42 4.21
CA LEU A 327 -12.05 0.57 5.24
C LEU A 327 -10.70 0.04 4.74
N ARG A 328 -9.65 0.59 5.32
CA ARG A 328 -8.30 0.38 4.83
C ARG A 328 -7.85 -1.07 5.07
N PRO A 329 -7.22 -1.76 4.11
CA PRO A 329 -6.67 -3.09 4.34
C PRO A 329 -5.40 -3.02 5.19
N ASN A 330 -5.56 -2.59 6.43
CA ASN A 330 -4.47 -2.48 7.41
C ASN A 330 -4.90 -3.04 8.75
N THR A 331 -3.93 -3.52 9.51
CA THR A 331 -4.11 -3.91 10.91
C THR A 331 -3.06 -3.22 11.76
N ARG A 332 -3.48 -2.66 12.91
CA ARG A 332 -2.57 -2.22 13.97
C ARG A 332 -2.63 -3.19 15.13
N TRP A 333 -1.51 -3.36 15.80
CA TRP A 333 -1.37 -4.21 16.99
C TRP A 333 -0.26 -3.70 17.91
N THR A 334 -0.31 -4.05 19.18
CA THR A 334 0.84 -4.00 20.07
C THR A 334 1.44 -5.40 20.13
N TYR A 335 2.71 -5.55 19.73
CA TYR A 335 3.39 -6.82 19.85
C TYR A 335 4.11 -6.97 21.19
N PHE A 336 4.27 -8.23 21.60
CA PHE A 336 5.10 -8.67 22.69
C PHE A 336 6.28 -9.43 22.10
N ASN A 337 7.49 -9.03 22.48
CA ASN A 337 8.70 -9.75 22.05
C ASN A 337 8.77 -11.11 22.75
N MET A 338 8.68 -12.19 22.00
CA MET A 338 8.64 -13.54 22.54
C MET A 338 9.98 -14.01 23.14
N GLU A 339 11.05 -13.27 22.93
CA GLU A 339 12.38 -13.51 23.54
C GLU A 339 12.64 -12.62 24.78
N ASP A 340 11.72 -11.70 25.11
CA ASP A 340 11.86 -10.84 26.27
C ASP A 340 11.63 -11.61 27.58
N PRO A 341 12.43 -11.39 28.64
CA PRO A 341 12.31 -12.14 29.88
C PRO A 341 11.02 -11.84 30.66
N VAL A 342 10.38 -10.65 30.47
CA VAL A 342 9.16 -10.26 31.17
C VAL A 342 7.92 -10.73 30.42
N VAL A 343 7.74 -10.28 29.18
CA VAL A 343 6.54 -10.53 28.38
C VAL A 343 6.64 -11.72 27.43
N GLY A 344 7.84 -12.21 27.15
CA GLY A 344 8.12 -13.30 26.21
C GLY A 344 7.90 -14.70 26.76
N GLY A 345 8.18 -15.69 25.92
CA GLY A 345 8.07 -17.11 26.29
C GLY A 345 6.70 -17.73 25.98
N TYR A 346 6.67 -19.07 26.05
CA TYR A 346 5.51 -19.88 25.67
C TYR A 346 4.87 -20.63 26.86
N SER A 347 5.33 -20.35 28.10
CA SER A 347 4.75 -20.96 29.29
C SER A 347 3.34 -20.42 29.55
N PRO A 348 2.47 -21.19 30.23
CA PRO A 348 1.10 -20.77 30.53
C PRO A 348 1.03 -19.43 31.28
N GLU A 349 1.96 -19.13 32.18
CA GLU A 349 2.03 -17.89 32.95
C GLU A 349 2.31 -16.69 32.01
N LYS A 350 3.26 -16.84 31.09
CA LYS A 350 3.63 -15.79 30.12
C LYS A 350 2.49 -15.53 29.12
N ILE A 351 1.80 -16.59 28.66
CA ILE A 351 0.61 -16.46 27.83
C ILE A 351 -0.49 -15.74 28.61
N ALA A 352 -0.73 -16.10 29.87
CA ALA A 352 -1.72 -15.46 30.72
C ALA A 352 -1.43 -13.97 30.92
N LEU A 353 -0.17 -13.59 31.15
CA LEU A 353 0.25 -12.19 31.26
C LEU A 353 -0.10 -11.41 29.98
N ARG A 354 0.31 -11.88 28.80
CA ARG A 354 0.02 -11.20 27.54
C ARG A 354 -1.48 -11.09 27.26
N ARG A 355 -2.24 -12.14 27.54
CA ARG A 355 -3.71 -12.13 27.40
C ARG A 355 -4.35 -11.15 28.38
N ALA A 356 -3.88 -11.08 29.63
CA ALA A 356 -4.37 -10.12 30.61
C ALA A 356 -4.06 -8.68 30.20
N VAL A 357 -2.85 -8.39 29.73
CA VAL A 357 -2.49 -7.08 29.15
C VAL A 357 -3.43 -6.75 27.97
N GLY A 358 -3.71 -7.75 27.10
CA GLY A 358 -4.65 -7.58 25.98
C GLY A 358 -6.06 -7.25 26.43
N MET A 359 -6.64 -8.01 27.36
CA MET A 359 -7.98 -7.76 27.92
C MET A 359 -8.04 -6.49 28.77
N GLY A 360 -6.92 -6.06 29.33
CA GLY A 360 -6.82 -4.85 30.12
C GLY A 360 -6.83 -3.55 29.32
N TYR A 361 -6.59 -3.58 28.01
CA TYR A 361 -6.53 -2.38 27.16
C TYR A 361 -7.83 -2.14 26.39
N ASP A 362 -8.43 -0.96 26.56
CA ASP A 362 -9.70 -0.56 25.93
C ASP A 362 -9.48 0.01 24.52
N VAL A 363 -9.58 -0.85 23.50
CA VAL A 363 -9.48 -0.46 22.09
C VAL A 363 -10.69 0.36 21.63
N ASP A 364 -11.87 0.09 22.14
CA ASP A 364 -13.07 0.87 21.78
C ASP A 364 -12.94 2.32 22.24
N GLN A 365 -12.39 2.55 23.46
CA GLN A 365 -12.07 3.88 23.94
C GLN A 365 -11.02 4.55 23.03
N PHE A 366 -9.96 3.82 22.65
CA PHE A 366 -8.93 4.34 21.74
C PHE A 366 -9.55 4.78 20.40
N ILE A 367 -10.36 3.94 19.77
CA ILE A 367 -11.03 4.26 18.50
C ILE A 367 -11.95 5.48 18.67
N ARG A 368 -12.77 5.50 19.72
CA ARG A 368 -13.72 6.59 19.96
C ARG A 368 -13.02 7.92 20.19
N VAL A 369 -11.99 7.94 21.04
CA VAL A 369 -11.35 9.19 21.49
C VAL A 369 -10.25 9.64 20.52
N MET A 370 -9.31 8.73 20.18
CA MET A 370 -8.12 9.07 19.39
C MET A 370 -8.39 9.07 17.89
N LEU A 371 -9.24 8.16 17.42
CA LEU A 371 -9.57 8.04 16.01
C LEU A 371 -10.93 8.67 15.66
N LYS A 372 -11.60 9.32 16.62
CA LYS A 372 -12.92 9.93 16.41
C LYS A 372 -13.94 8.97 15.78
N GLY A 373 -13.89 7.70 16.16
CA GLY A 373 -14.71 6.64 15.60
C GLY A 373 -14.26 6.11 14.23
N ARG A 374 -13.07 6.53 13.74
CA ARG A 374 -12.56 6.13 12.41
C ARG A 374 -11.69 4.87 12.49
N GLY A 375 -12.30 3.78 12.91
CA GLY A 375 -11.72 2.44 12.99
C GLY A 375 -12.74 1.42 13.45
N ILE A 376 -12.44 0.16 13.23
CA ILE A 376 -13.15 -0.98 13.82
C ILE A 376 -12.18 -1.81 14.64
N PRO A 377 -12.59 -2.37 15.79
CA PRO A 377 -11.73 -3.25 16.58
C PRO A 377 -11.27 -4.46 15.75
N ALA A 378 -9.98 -4.73 15.72
CA ALA A 378 -9.44 -5.88 15.02
C ALA A 378 -9.60 -7.15 15.87
N MET A 379 -10.28 -8.17 15.34
CA MET A 379 -10.46 -9.50 15.96
C MET A 379 -9.55 -10.55 15.31
N SER A 380 -9.01 -10.24 14.14
CA SER A 380 -8.10 -11.05 13.33
C SER A 380 -6.89 -10.22 12.90
N PRO A 381 -5.72 -10.83 12.67
CA PRO A 381 -4.60 -10.15 12.01
C PRO A 381 -4.94 -9.75 10.56
N LEU A 382 -5.91 -10.43 9.93
CA LEU A 382 -6.34 -10.13 8.57
C LEU A 382 -7.36 -8.98 8.57
N PRO A 383 -7.13 -7.90 7.82
CA PRO A 383 -8.08 -6.81 7.68
C PRO A 383 -9.16 -7.12 6.63
N PRO A 384 -10.24 -6.33 6.59
CA PRO A 384 -11.22 -6.35 5.49
C PRO A 384 -10.57 -6.24 4.11
N ASP A 385 -11.27 -6.76 3.08
CA ASP A 385 -10.83 -6.87 1.68
C ASP A 385 -9.61 -7.78 1.44
N ILE A 386 -9.10 -8.44 2.47
CA ILE A 386 -8.06 -9.48 2.35
C ILE A 386 -8.72 -10.87 2.38
N ALA A 387 -8.31 -11.74 1.47
CA ALA A 387 -8.79 -13.10 1.42
C ALA A 387 -8.56 -13.81 2.78
N GLY A 388 -9.59 -14.44 3.34
CA GLY A 388 -9.55 -15.04 4.67
C GLY A 388 -10.01 -14.15 5.82
N TYR A 389 -10.36 -12.87 5.57
CA TYR A 389 -11.00 -12.04 6.60
C TYR A 389 -12.41 -12.56 6.92
N ASP A 390 -12.66 -12.84 8.20
CA ASP A 390 -13.99 -13.20 8.70
C ASP A 390 -14.58 -12.07 9.58
N PRO A 391 -15.59 -11.33 9.08
CA PRO A 391 -16.23 -10.26 9.87
C PRO A 391 -17.05 -10.78 11.06
N LYS A 392 -17.31 -12.10 11.13
CA LYS A 392 -18.06 -12.74 12.21
C LYS A 392 -17.17 -13.28 13.32
N LEU A 393 -15.85 -13.31 13.10
CA LEU A 393 -14.90 -13.79 14.10
C LEU A 393 -15.02 -12.95 15.38
N LYS A 394 -15.25 -13.62 16.49
CA LYS A 394 -15.27 -13.03 17.83
C LYS A 394 -14.37 -13.82 18.75
N THR A 395 -13.60 -13.13 19.57
CA THR A 395 -12.75 -13.74 20.58
C THR A 395 -12.72 -12.90 21.84
N ASN A 396 -12.90 -13.55 22.99
CA ASN A 396 -12.81 -12.86 24.29
C ASN A 396 -11.40 -12.36 24.59
N ALA A 397 -10.38 -12.95 23.98
CA ALA A 397 -8.98 -12.53 24.18
C ALA A 397 -8.66 -11.13 23.61
N GLN A 398 -9.51 -10.61 22.72
CA GLN A 398 -9.37 -9.28 22.13
C GLN A 398 -10.42 -8.27 22.66
N LEU A 399 -11.32 -8.68 23.56
CA LEU A 399 -12.28 -7.78 24.19
C LEU A 399 -11.66 -7.09 25.41
N TYR A 400 -12.14 -5.89 25.71
CA TYR A 400 -11.79 -5.19 26.95
C TYR A 400 -12.58 -5.79 28.11
N ASP A 401 -11.90 -6.45 29.03
CA ASP A 401 -12.46 -7.05 30.25
C ASP A 401 -11.40 -7.01 31.36
N PRO A 402 -11.27 -5.89 32.09
CA PRO A 402 -10.29 -5.77 33.16
C PRO A 402 -10.58 -6.70 34.35
N ALA A 403 -11.83 -7.14 34.54
CA ALA A 403 -12.16 -8.11 35.61
C ALA A 403 -11.62 -9.50 35.27
N ALA A 404 -11.85 -9.97 34.03
CA ALA A 404 -11.28 -11.23 33.56
C ALA A 404 -9.75 -11.17 33.50
N ALA A 405 -9.16 -10.01 33.12
CA ALA A 405 -7.71 -9.81 33.15
C ALA A 405 -7.13 -10.00 34.55
N ARG A 406 -7.72 -9.37 35.59
CA ARG A 406 -7.30 -9.56 36.99
C ARG A 406 -7.42 -11.01 37.45
N ALA A 407 -8.59 -11.63 37.18
CA ALA A 407 -8.81 -13.02 37.55
C ALA A 407 -7.81 -13.99 36.89
N LEU A 408 -7.43 -13.70 35.63
CA LEU A 408 -6.41 -14.47 34.91
C LEU A 408 -5.03 -14.31 35.54
N LEU A 409 -4.64 -13.08 35.90
CA LEU A 409 -3.39 -12.80 36.59
C LEU A 409 -3.33 -13.51 37.95
N ASP A 410 -4.41 -13.41 38.73
CA ASP A 410 -4.52 -14.08 40.05
C ASP A 410 -4.35 -15.60 39.92
N LYS A 411 -5.02 -16.21 38.94
CA LYS A 411 -4.96 -17.65 38.67
C LYS A 411 -3.54 -18.14 38.37
N PHE A 412 -2.73 -17.31 37.71
CA PHE A 412 -1.36 -17.67 37.32
C PHE A 412 -0.30 -17.07 38.26
N GLY A 413 -0.68 -16.62 39.47
CA GLY A 413 0.22 -16.27 40.55
C GLY A 413 0.81 -14.85 40.47
N TYR A 414 0.36 -14.00 39.56
CA TYR A 414 0.70 -12.59 39.55
C TYR A 414 -0.10 -11.87 40.64
N LYS A 415 0.52 -11.50 41.75
CA LYS A 415 -0.12 -10.93 42.93
C LYS A 415 0.66 -9.74 43.44
N ASP A 416 -0.02 -8.73 43.97
CA ASP A 416 0.58 -7.67 44.76
C ASP A 416 0.93 -8.26 46.16
N ARG A 417 2.21 -8.37 46.45
CA ARG A 417 2.74 -9.03 47.67
C ARG A 417 3.30 -8.03 48.66
N ASP A 418 3.77 -6.88 48.17
CA ASP A 418 4.37 -5.84 49.01
C ASP A 418 3.39 -4.69 49.31
N GLY A 419 2.21 -4.67 48.68
CA GLY A 419 1.14 -3.72 48.92
C GLY A 419 1.30 -2.37 48.22
N ASP A 420 2.18 -2.28 47.19
CA ASP A 420 2.40 -1.04 46.44
C ASP A 420 1.32 -0.78 45.37
N GLY A 421 0.37 -1.71 45.21
CA GLY A 421 -0.73 -1.63 44.25
C GLY A 421 -0.40 -2.26 42.89
N TYR A 422 0.80 -2.77 42.70
CA TYR A 422 1.22 -3.48 41.49
C TYR A 422 1.55 -4.93 41.78
N ARG A 423 1.44 -5.76 40.76
CA ARG A 423 1.64 -7.20 40.85
C ARG A 423 3.08 -7.56 40.57
N GLU A 424 3.62 -8.52 41.31
CA GLU A 424 4.87 -9.22 41.04
C GLU A 424 4.64 -10.42 40.12
N THR A 425 5.77 -10.96 39.62
CA THR A 425 5.77 -12.25 38.89
C THR A 425 5.37 -13.40 39.84
N PRO A 426 5.01 -14.58 39.32
CA PRO A 426 4.77 -15.76 40.15
C PRO A 426 5.91 -16.11 41.13
N GLU A 427 7.15 -15.77 40.75
CA GLU A 427 8.37 -15.95 41.56
C GLU A 427 8.60 -14.83 42.59
N GLY A 428 7.71 -13.81 42.63
CA GLY A 428 7.80 -12.68 43.54
C GLY A 428 8.79 -11.59 43.12
N GLN A 429 9.14 -11.53 41.85
CA GLN A 429 10.01 -10.46 41.31
C GLN A 429 9.19 -9.27 40.82
N PRO A 430 9.71 -8.03 40.90
CA PRO A 430 9.03 -6.85 40.36
C PRO A 430 8.64 -7.05 38.91
N LEU A 431 7.36 -6.76 38.56
CA LEU A 431 6.81 -6.86 37.23
C LEU A 431 6.63 -5.47 36.66
N VAL A 432 7.48 -5.09 35.70
CA VAL A 432 7.40 -3.81 35.01
C VAL A 432 7.31 -4.04 33.51
N LEU A 433 6.22 -3.61 32.92
CA LEU A 433 6.05 -3.59 31.46
C LEU A 433 6.78 -2.37 30.88
N GLU A 434 7.51 -2.55 29.81
CA GLU A 434 8.17 -1.45 29.11
C GLU A 434 7.62 -1.32 27.70
N ARG A 435 7.09 -0.12 27.37
CA ARG A 435 6.53 0.18 26.05
C ARG A 435 7.30 1.31 25.38
N TRP A 436 7.63 1.11 24.10
CA TRP A 436 8.33 2.10 23.27
C TRP A 436 7.41 2.76 22.26
N SER A 437 7.59 4.07 22.04
CA SER A 437 6.77 4.88 21.12
C SER A 437 7.55 6.04 20.52
N LEU A 438 6.92 6.75 19.57
CA LEU A 438 7.44 8.01 19.03
C LEU A 438 7.31 9.14 20.07
N PRO A 439 8.18 10.17 20.05
CA PRO A 439 8.06 11.35 20.91
C PRO A 439 7.03 12.35 20.37
N SER A 440 5.78 11.91 20.11
CA SER A 440 4.69 12.73 19.57
C SER A 440 3.58 12.96 20.62
N SER A 441 2.76 14.01 20.41
CA SER A 441 1.61 14.29 21.27
C SER A 441 0.58 13.15 21.21
N GLN A 442 0.33 12.58 20.04
CA GLN A 442 -0.55 11.43 19.89
C GLN A 442 -0.04 10.20 20.65
N ALA A 443 1.27 9.92 20.58
CA ALA A 443 1.85 8.80 21.32
C ALA A 443 1.79 9.03 22.83
N ARG A 444 1.93 10.27 23.32
CA ARG A 444 1.75 10.60 24.75
C ARG A 444 0.33 10.29 25.21
N GLN A 445 -0.69 10.73 24.47
CA GLN A 445 -2.10 10.44 24.81
C GLN A 445 -2.38 8.92 24.80
N GLU A 446 -1.84 8.19 23.82
CA GLU A 446 -1.95 6.72 23.78
C GLU A 446 -1.26 6.08 25.00
N ASN A 447 -0.09 6.59 25.41
CA ASN A 447 0.64 6.11 26.60
C ASN A 447 -0.13 6.39 27.91
N GLU A 448 -0.82 7.53 28.02
CA GLU A 448 -1.68 7.84 29.16
C GLU A 448 -2.85 6.86 29.27
N GLN A 449 -3.46 6.50 28.15
CA GLN A 449 -4.50 5.46 28.14
C GLN A 449 -3.92 4.09 28.52
N TRP A 450 -2.75 3.71 28.01
CA TRP A 450 -2.05 2.49 28.40
C TRP A 450 -1.79 2.46 29.89
N LYS A 451 -1.26 3.55 30.46
CA LYS A 451 -1.00 3.63 31.90
C LYS A 451 -2.28 3.43 32.71
N LYS A 452 -3.33 4.21 32.42
CA LYS A 452 -4.61 4.09 33.11
C LYS A 452 -5.18 2.68 33.06
N ASN A 453 -5.10 2.03 31.89
CA ASN A 453 -5.64 0.70 31.69
C ASN A 453 -4.81 -0.39 32.39
N MET A 454 -3.49 -0.28 32.43
CA MET A 454 -2.62 -1.20 33.14
C MET A 454 -2.72 -1.04 34.66
N ASP A 455 -2.77 0.20 35.18
CA ASP A 455 -3.02 0.49 36.58
C ASP A 455 -4.32 -0.17 37.07
N ALA A 456 -5.39 -0.15 36.24
CA ALA A 456 -6.68 -0.75 36.56
C ALA A 456 -6.64 -2.28 36.78
N ILE A 457 -5.61 -2.94 36.27
CA ILE A 457 -5.40 -4.40 36.44
C ILE A 457 -4.18 -4.71 37.33
N GLY A 458 -3.57 -3.68 37.96
CA GLY A 458 -2.45 -3.81 38.86
C GLY A 458 -1.12 -4.14 38.15
N LEU A 459 -0.94 -3.67 36.92
CA LEU A 459 0.32 -3.85 36.17
C LEU A 459 1.06 -2.52 36.01
N LYS A 460 2.30 -2.46 36.47
CA LYS A 460 3.17 -1.32 36.31
C LYS A 460 3.68 -1.23 34.87
N ILE A 461 3.54 -0.05 34.23
CA ILE A 461 4.04 0.18 32.86
C ILE A 461 4.88 1.45 32.80
N VAL A 462 5.98 1.41 32.09
CA VAL A 462 6.87 2.53 31.81
C VAL A 462 6.98 2.77 30.32
N PHE A 463 7.23 4.01 29.93
CA PHE A 463 7.27 4.43 28.53
C PHE A 463 8.65 4.98 28.17
N LYS A 464 9.14 4.55 27.02
CA LYS A 464 10.36 5.08 26.40
C LYS A 464 10.06 5.56 24.99
N THR A 465 10.83 6.53 24.52
CA THR A 465 10.63 7.12 23.19
C THR A 465 11.94 7.23 22.45
N ASP A 466 11.88 7.09 21.12
CA ASP A 466 12.98 7.37 20.22
C ASP A 466 12.47 7.76 18.82
N LYS A 467 13.36 8.19 17.92
CA LYS A 467 13.06 8.52 16.52
C LYS A 467 12.65 7.27 15.74
N GLN A 468 11.82 7.46 14.71
CA GLN A 468 11.28 6.37 13.89
C GLN A 468 12.37 5.46 13.28
N SER A 469 13.48 6.03 12.81
CA SER A 469 14.60 5.28 12.24
C SER A 469 15.26 4.35 13.27
N GLU A 470 15.51 4.86 14.50
CA GLU A 470 16.09 4.05 15.59
C GLU A 470 15.10 2.99 16.08
N LEU A 471 13.81 3.36 16.21
CA LEU A 471 12.78 2.40 16.58
C LEU A 471 12.67 1.24 15.57
N ARG A 472 12.75 1.51 14.25
CA ARG A 472 12.78 0.43 13.24
C ARG A 472 13.99 -0.48 13.38
N LYS A 473 15.18 0.10 13.54
CA LYS A 473 16.43 -0.64 13.74
C LYS A 473 16.37 -1.53 14.99
N MET A 474 15.92 -0.97 16.11
CA MET A 474 15.81 -1.68 17.38
C MET A 474 14.74 -2.78 17.34
N ALA A 475 13.63 -2.58 16.63
CA ALA A 475 12.59 -3.59 16.42
C ALA A 475 13.16 -4.84 15.71
N ARG A 476 13.88 -4.65 14.60
CA ARG A 476 14.56 -5.74 13.89
C ARG A 476 15.60 -6.47 14.76
N GLN A 477 16.23 -5.76 15.69
CA GLN A 477 17.18 -6.32 16.64
C GLN A 477 16.51 -6.98 17.86
N GLY A 478 15.17 -6.92 18.00
CA GLY A 478 14.45 -7.49 19.13
C GLY A 478 14.70 -6.79 20.47
N LYS A 479 14.98 -5.47 20.46
CA LYS A 479 15.35 -4.71 21.67
C LYS A 479 14.16 -4.12 22.43
N PHE A 480 12.93 -4.34 21.98
CA PHE A 480 11.72 -3.86 22.66
C PHE A 480 10.97 -5.01 23.32
N PRO A 481 10.55 -4.86 24.59
CA PRO A 481 9.56 -5.76 25.18
C PRO A 481 8.18 -5.63 24.53
N MET A 482 7.72 -4.40 24.35
CA MET A 482 6.41 -4.07 23.75
C MET A 482 6.49 -2.82 22.87
N ARG A 483 5.78 -2.86 21.75
CA ARG A 483 5.58 -1.68 20.91
C ARG A 483 4.34 -1.83 20.06
N THR A 484 3.64 -0.71 19.79
CA THR A 484 2.58 -0.69 18.78
C THR A 484 3.19 -0.55 17.39
N ASP A 485 2.74 -1.41 16.49
CA ASP A 485 3.12 -1.45 15.09
C ASP A 485 1.87 -1.61 14.21
N GLY A 486 2.03 -1.63 12.90
CA GLY A 486 0.94 -1.83 11.96
C GLY A 486 1.44 -2.19 10.58
N TRP A 487 0.57 -2.82 9.81
CA TRP A 487 0.83 -3.21 8.43
C TRP A 487 -0.31 -2.78 7.54
N VAL A 488 0.01 -2.27 6.39
CA VAL A 488 -0.93 -2.03 5.28
C VAL A 488 -0.65 -3.08 4.22
N ALA A 489 -1.66 -3.67 3.65
CA ALA A 489 -1.48 -4.69 2.63
C ALA A 489 -0.67 -4.17 1.44
N ASP A 490 0.44 -4.85 1.12
CA ASP A 490 1.19 -4.64 -0.12
C ASP A 490 0.45 -5.27 -1.31
N TYR A 491 -0.26 -6.36 -1.04
CA TYR A 491 -1.12 -7.10 -1.97
C TYR A 491 -2.26 -7.79 -1.20
N PRO A 492 -3.39 -8.11 -1.86
CA PRO A 492 -4.60 -8.57 -1.18
C PRO A 492 -4.59 -10.07 -0.83
N ASP A 493 -3.57 -10.53 -0.12
CA ASP A 493 -3.41 -11.92 0.30
C ASP A 493 -3.15 -12.02 1.82
N ALA A 494 -3.76 -13.01 2.47
CA ALA A 494 -3.58 -13.27 3.90
C ALA A 494 -2.11 -13.53 4.28
N GLU A 495 -1.33 -14.11 3.37
CA GLU A 495 0.08 -14.37 3.57
C GLU A 495 0.85 -13.09 3.90
N ASN A 496 0.46 -11.94 3.32
CA ASN A 496 1.08 -10.63 3.57
C ASN A 496 1.01 -10.18 5.04
N PHE A 497 0.09 -10.70 5.80
CA PHE A 497 -0.05 -10.45 7.25
C PHE A 497 0.55 -11.60 8.07
N MET A 498 0.35 -12.85 7.66
CA MET A 498 0.83 -14.01 8.42
C MET A 498 2.35 -14.13 8.42
N GLN A 499 3.05 -13.63 7.38
CA GLN A 499 4.51 -13.58 7.34
C GLN A 499 5.13 -12.80 8.51
N LEU A 500 4.39 -11.86 9.10
CA LEU A 500 4.82 -11.03 10.22
C LEU A 500 4.92 -11.81 11.54
N LEU A 501 4.43 -13.05 11.57
CA LEU A 501 4.53 -13.99 12.68
C LEU A 501 5.29 -15.28 12.30
N TYR A 502 5.75 -15.38 11.06
CA TYR A 502 6.53 -16.52 10.57
C TYR A 502 7.94 -16.52 11.16
N GLY A 503 8.32 -17.59 11.86
CA GLY A 503 9.57 -17.67 12.60
C GLY A 503 10.83 -17.33 11.77
N PRO A 504 11.01 -17.88 10.56
CA PRO A 504 12.15 -17.54 9.69
C PRO A 504 12.27 -16.05 9.32
N ASN A 505 11.22 -15.23 9.49
CA ASN A 505 11.27 -13.78 9.25
C ASN A 505 11.72 -12.98 10.50
N ILE A 506 12.17 -13.63 11.57
CA ILE A 506 12.77 -12.96 12.74
C ILE A 506 14.01 -12.18 12.30
N GLY A 507 14.12 -10.92 12.77
CA GLY A 507 15.18 -10.01 12.36
C GLY A 507 14.86 -9.22 11.08
N GLN A 508 13.75 -9.55 10.40
CA GLN A 508 13.14 -8.78 9.32
C GLN A 508 11.86 -8.12 9.85
N GLU A 509 10.68 -8.53 9.39
CA GLU A 509 9.41 -7.91 9.77
C GLU A 509 8.65 -8.66 10.90
N ASN A 510 9.09 -9.84 11.31
CA ASN A 510 8.59 -10.51 12.53
C ASN A 510 9.20 -9.88 13.80
N HIS A 511 8.71 -8.69 14.14
CA HIS A 511 9.18 -7.93 15.31
C HIS A 511 8.77 -8.54 16.65
N ALA A 512 7.67 -9.33 16.67
CA ALA A 512 7.27 -10.10 17.85
C ALA A 512 8.23 -11.25 18.15
N ARG A 513 9.09 -11.64 17.22
CA ARG A 513 10.01 -12.79 17.31
C ARG A 513 9.27 -14.10 17.64
N PHE A 514 8.02 -14.17 17.15
CA PHE A 514 7.19 -15.35 17.33
C PHE A 514 7.71 -16.50 16.47
N ASN A 515 7.98 -17.64 17.09
CA ASN A 515 8.53 -18.81 16.42
C ASN A 515 7.89 -20.08 16.96
N LEU A 516 6.65 -20.33 16.56
CA LEU A 516 5.90 -21.53 16.93
C LEU A 516 5.97 -22.54 15.79
N PRO A 517 6.55 -23.74 15.98
CA PRO A 517 6.68 -24.74 14.92
C PRO A 517 5.33 -25.12 14.24
N ALA A 518 4.24 -25.14 15.00
CA ALA A 518 2.90 -25.42 14.45
C ALA A 518 2.47 -24.29 13.49
N PHE A 519 2.67 -23.04 13.84
CA PHE A 519 2.37 -21.90 12.99
C PHE A 519 3.23 -21.90 11.70
N ASN A 520 4.53 -22.14 11.87
CA ASN A 520 5.46 -22.16 10.74
C ASN A 520 5.09 -23.24 9.71
N ARG A 521 4.71 -24.44 10.16
CA ARG A 521 4.24 -25.52 9.24
C ARG A 521 2.99 -25.11 8.47
N LEU A 522 1.99 -24.51 9.14
CA LEU A 522 0.76 -24.04 8.48
C LEU A 522 1.08 -22.94 7.45
N TYR A 523 2.00 -22.04 7.78
CA TYR A 523 2.44 -20.99 6.86
C TYR A 523 3.14 -21.58 5.63
N ASP A 524 4.10 -22.51 5.82
CA ASP A 524 4.80 -23.17 4.71
C ASP A 524 3.86 -23.95 3.79
N GLU A 525 2.82 -24.56 4.33
CA GLU A 525 1.77 -25.25 3.57
C GLU A 525 0.93 -24.23 2.78
N ALA A 526 0.36 -23.23 3.44
CA ALA A 526 -0.47 -22.22 2.82
C ALA A 526 0.30 -21.41 1.74
N TYR A 527 1.60 -21.17 1.95
CA TYR A 527 2.46 -20.45 0.99
C TYR A 527 2.53 -21.14 -0.37
N ARG A 528 2.49 -22.47 -0.41
CA ARG A 528 2.59 -23.27 -1.65
C ARG A 528 1.26 -23.49 -2.37
N MET A 529 0.14 -23.14 -1.71
CA MET A 529 -1.19 -23.41 -2.25
C MET A 529 -1.71 -22.25 -3.10
N PRO A 530 -2.47 -22.53 -4.17
CA PRO A 530 -3.31 -21.55 -4.81
C PRO A 530 -4.47 -21.16 -3.88
N ASP A 531 -5.13 -20.05 -4.21
CA ASP A 531 -6.32 -19.63 -3.47
C ASP A 531 -7.39 -20.70 -3.50
N SER A 532 -7.82 -21.10 -2.31
CA SER A 532 -8.81 -22.16 -2.12
C SER A 532 -9.41 -22.09 -0.71
N PRO A 533 -10.59 -22.71 -0.49
CA PRO A 533 -11.15 -22.85 0.85
C PRO A 533 -10.22 -23.61 1.82
N GLU A 534 -9.41 -24.54 1.32
CA GLU A 534 -8.42 -25.28 2.11
C GLU A 534 -7.33 -24.35 2.61
N ARG A 535 -6.81 -23.49 1.73
CA ARG A 535 -5.80 -22.48 2.09
C ARG A 535 -6.36 -21.49 3.12
N THR A 536 -7.60 -21.05 2.97
CA THR A 536 -8.27 -20.18 3.95
C THR A 536 -8.31 -20.82 5.32
N ARG A 537 -8.66 -22.12 5.42
CA ARG A 537 -8.65 -22.86 6.70
C ARG A 537 -7.27 -22.91 7.37
N LEU A 538 -6.19 -22.92 6.60
CA LEU A 538 -4.84 -22.81 7.19
C LEU A 538 -4.60 -21.44 7.84
N PHE A 539 -5.06 -20.37 7.22
CA PHE A 539 -4.99 -19.02 7.80
C PHE A 539 -5.88 -18.88 9.05
N ASP A 540 -7.06 -19.49 9.06
CA ASP A 540 -7.92 -19.53 10.24
C ASP A 540 -7.20 -20.21 11.41
N ARG A 541 -6.55 -21.36 11.16
CA ARG A 541 -5.75 -22.07 12.17
C ARG A 541 -4.56 -21.24 12.64
N MET A 542 -3.88 -20.51 11.76
CA MET A 542 -2.81 -19.59 12.16
C MET A 542 -3.35 -18.44 13.03
N THR A 543 -4.52 -17.91 12.71
CA THR A 543 -5.20 -16.88 13.51
C THR A 543 -5.55 -17.43 14.91
N GLU A 544 -6.07 -18.65 15.01
CA GLU A 544 -6.34 -19.32 16.30
C GLU A 544 -5.07 -19.46 17.15
N LEU A 545 -3.96 -19.86 16.55
CA LEU A 545 -2.67 -19.96 17.25
C LEU A 545 -2.16 -18.58 17.72
N MET A 546 -2.28 -17.55 16.89
CA MET A 546 -1.92 -16.18 17.29
C MET A 546 -2.77 -15.71 18.49
N ILE A 547 -4.09 -15.95 18.47
CA ILE A 547 -5.00 -15.60 19.57
C ILE A 547 -4.64 -16.40 20.83
N ALA A 548 -4.35 -17.70 20.70
CA ALA A 548 -4.05 -18.58 21.82
C ALA A 548 -2.74 -18.19 22.54
N TYR A 549 -1.69 -17.92 21.79
CA TYR A 549 -0.36 -17.59 22.34
C TYR A 549 -0.14 -16.09 22.61
N ALA A 550 -1.01 -15.24 22.05
CA ALA A 550 -1.06 -13.80 22.22
C ALA A 550 0.29 -13.08 21.97
N PRO A 551 1.02 -13.32 20.87
CA PRO A 551 2.18 -12.50 20.53
C PRO A 551 1.78 -11.06 20.19
N TRP A 552 0.51 -10.83 19.85
CA TRP A 552 -0.09 -9.53 19.53
C TRP A 552 -1.34 -9.26 20.35
N ARG A 553 -1.47 -8.00 20.81
CA ARG A 553 -2.75 -7.38 21.13
C ARG A 553 -3.19 -6.64 19.88
N LEU A 554 -4.18 -7.16 19.17
CA LEU A 554 -4.78 -6.48 18.03
C LEU A 554 -5.45 -5.17 18.47
N MET A 555 -5.31 -4.13 17.68
CA MET A 555 -5.89 -2.82 17.95
C MET A 555 -7.06 -2.55 17.02
N GLU A 556 -6.83 -2.03 15.84
CA GLU A 556 -7.89 -1.63 14.93
C GLU A 556 -7.53 -1.85 13.45
N HIS A 557 -8.58 -1.90 12.62
CA HIS A 557 -8.52 -1.61 11.20
C HIS A 557 -9.01 -0.19 10.97
N ARG A 558 -8.25 0.65 10.26
CA ARG A 558 -8.56 2.07 10.11
C ARG A 558 -9.55 2.34 8.99
N ILE A 559 -10.33 3.39 9.18
CA ILE A 559 -11.24 3.97 8.20
C ILE A 559 -10.63 5.28 7.73
N ASP A 560 -10.49 5.44 6.41
CA ASP A 560 -10.17 6.71 5.76
C ASP A 560 -11.45 7.31 5.17
N ASP A 561 -11.63 8.61 5.32
CA ASP A 561 -12.73 9.38 4.77
C ASP A 561 -12.23 10.25 3.63
N HIS A 562 -12.90 10.14 2.50
CA HIS A 562 -12.60 10.89 1.29
C HIS A 562 -13.76 11.85 1.00
N LEU A 563 -13.45 13.10 0.68
CA LEU A 563 -14.46 14.08 0.31
C LEU A 563 -14.20 14.58 -1.10
N THR A 564 -15.28 14.73 -1.89
CA THR A 564 -15.19 15.31 -3.23
C THR A 564 -16.19 16.42 -3.41
N GLN A 565 -15.80 17.44 -4.18
CA GLN A 565 -16.69 18.49 -4.64
C GLN A 565 -17.76 17.92 -5.60
N PRO A 566 -18.91 18.57 -5.78
CA PRO A 566 -20.02 18.03 -6.58
C PRO A 566 -19.70 17.80 -8.06
N TRP A 567 -18.70 18.49 -8.59
CA TRP A 567 -18.27 18.33 -9.99
C TRP A 567 -17.25 17.21 -10.22
N VAL A 568 -16.72 16.56 -9.19
CA VAL A 568 -15.83 15.39 -9.32
C VAL A 568 -16.71 14.17 -9.55
N LEU A 569 -16.57 13.51 -10.69
CA LEU A 569 -17.36 12.35 -11.08
C LEU A 569 -16.51 11.09 -11.05
N ASP A 570 -17.18 9.94 -10.92
CA ASP A 570 -16.62 8.59 -11.06
C ASP A 570 -15.48 8.25 -10.06
N TYR A 571 -15.41 8.98 -8.94
CA TYR A 571 -14.44 8.71 -7.88
C TYR A 571 -14.92 7.58 -6.95
N LYS A 572 -14.06 6.59 -6.74
CA LYS A 572 -14.15 5.57 -5.71
C LYS A 572 -12.75 5.28 -5.15
N PRO A 573 -12.51 5.38 -3.85
CA PRO A 573 -11.18 5.07 -3.31
C PRO A 573 -10.87 3.58 -3.52
N HIS A 574 -9.58 3.29 -3.81
CA HIS A 574 -9.12 1.92 -4.03
C HIS A 574 -8.27 1.44 -2.83
N PRO A 575 -8.46 0.20 -2.33
CA PRO A 575 -7.80 -0.26 -1.11
C PRO A 575 -6.27 -0.23 -1.16
N VAL A 576 -5.67 -0.61 -2.29
CA VAL A 576 -4.20 -0.72 -2.45
C VAL A 576 -3.61 0.26 -3.47
N ARG A 577 -4.45 1.11 -4.11
CA ARG A 577 -4.01 2.14 -5.06
C ARG A 577 -4.33 3.52 -4.52
N SER A 578 -3.32 4.32 -4.27
CA SER A 578 -3.50 5.70 -3.80
C SER A 578 -3.90 6.66 -4.92
N ALA A 579 -3.58 6.37 -6.17
CA ALA A 579 -3.81 7.26 -7.29
C ALA A 579 -4.62 6.56 -8.40
N ILE A 580 -5.87 6.99 -8.55
CA ILE A 580 -6.83 6.44 -9.52
C ILE A 580 -7.34 7.52 -10.48
N TRP A 581 -6.57 8.61 -10.63
CA TRP A 581 -7.00 9.85 -11.30
C TRP A 581 -7.37 9.66 -12.77
N ARG A 582 -6.85 8.63 -13.44
CA ARG A 582 -7.19 8.30 -14.84
C ARG A 582 -8.68 8.00 -15.05
N TYR A 583 -9.39 7.56 -13.97
CA TYR A 583 -10.79 7.16 -14.00
C TYR A 583 -11.74 8.30 -13.59
N ILE A 584 -11.21 9.37 -13.00
CA ILE A 584 -11.99 10.51 -12.53
C ILE A 584 -12.40 11.38 -13.71
N ASP A 585 -13.64 11.85 -13.70
CA ASP A 585 -14.11 12.91 -14.61
C ASP A 585 -14.46 14.19 -13.84
N ILE A 586 -14.48 15.32 -14.54
CA ILE A 586 -14.84 16.63 -14.00
C ILE A 586 -16.00 17.20 -14.85
N ASP A 587 -17.11 17.50 -14.18
CA ASP A 587 -18.19 18.30 -14.76
C ASP A 587 -17.83 19.79 -14.64
N LEU A 588 -17.72 20.48 -15.76
CA LEU A 588 -17.35 21.89 -15.79
C LEU A 588 -18.52 22.84 -15.53
N ALA A 589 -19.78 22.38 -15.66
CA ALA A 589 -20.96 23.24 -15.55
C ALA A 589 -21.19 23.80 -14.12
N PRO A 590 -21.12 22.99 -13.04
CA PRO A 590 -21.31 23.50 -11.68
C PRO A 590 -20.03 24.05 -11.04
N ARG A 591 -18.88 23.99 -11.74
CA ARG A 591 -17.59 24.37 -11.19
C ARG A 591 -17.41 25.88 -11.17
N PRO A 592 -17.09 26.51 -10.03
CA PRO A 592 -16.70 27.94 -9.99
C PRO A 592 -15.48 28.18 -10.89
N ARG A 593 -15.50 29.28 -11.63
CA ARG A 593 -14.40 29.70 -12.51
C ARG A 593 -13.18 30.14 -11.70
#